data_9d273adce6a173121d7492451e6c8e6f
#
_entry.id   9d273adce6a173121d7492451e6c8e6f
#
_cell.length_a   1.000
_cell.length_b   1.000
_cell.length_c   1.000
_cell.angle_alpha   90.00
_cell.angle_beta   90.00
_cell.angle_gamma   90.00
#
_symmetry.space_group_name_H-M   'P 1'
#
loop_
_entity.id
_entity.type
_entity.pdbx_description
1 polymer ?
#
loop_
_entity_poly.entity_id
_entity_poly.type
_entity_poly.pdbx_seq_one_letter_code
_entity_poly.pdbx_strand_id
1 'polypeptide(L)'
;IKNSDERSFQIVKSLDVFNAVFKELDMLYVDTIDPKKVVEYGIKAMLTQTDPYTEYYPEEDNTLKEMRTGKFGGIGSVIRYYSPRKRVAIIEPSEGNPAAEAGLKAGDIILEINGKEMLQENRTPNEMTSYVSDNLRGDPGTLCVIKVDRPTSDSTYVPMEFKITRGTIRTNPIPYYGMVTDSIGY
;
A
#
# COMPACT_ATOMS: atom_id res chain seq x y z
N ILE A 1 -7.35 43.09 -10.08
CA ILE A 1 -7.40 43.31 -8.62
C ILE A 1 -8.81 42.99 -8.10
N LYS A 2 -9.90 43.55 -8.68
CA LYS A 2 -11.30 43.24 -8.27
C LYS A 2 -11.65 41.75 -8.27
N ASN A 3 -11.10 40.99 -9.21
CA ASN A 3 -11.34 39.54 -9.34
C ASN A 3 -10.65 38.69 -8.24
N SER A 4 -9.58 39.20 -7.64
CA SER A 4 -8.82 38.51 -6.58
C SER A 4 -9.56 38.56 -5.25
N ASP A 5 -10.12 39.69 -4.87
CA ASP A 5 -10.80 39.89 -3.59
C ASP A 5 -12.13 39.12 -3.54
N GLU A 6 -12.89 39.14 -4.66
CA GLU A 6 -14.14 38.39 -4.78
C GLU A 6 -13.90 36.89 -4.75
N ARG A 7 -12.85 36.41 -5.42
CA ARG A 7 -12.44 35.00 -5.37
C ARG A 7 -12.02 34.57 -3.96
N SER A 8 -11.23 35.38 -3.28
CA SER A 8 -10.81 35.13 -1.90
C SER A 8 -12.00 35.05 -0.95
N PHE A 9 -12.95 35.97 -1.09
CA PHE A 9 -14.21 35.96 -0.33
C PHE A 9 -15.01 34.66 -0.56
N GLN A 10 -15.16 34.22 -1.81
CA GLN A 10 -15.87 32.98 -2.13
C GLN A 10 -15.17 31.74 -1.53
N ILE A 11 -13.84 31.71 -1.53
CA ILE A 11 -13.07 30.64 -0.90
C ILE A 11 -13.35 30.57 0.60
N VAL A 12 -13.24 31.71 1.31
CA VAL A 12 -13.50 31.77 2.75
C VAL A 12 -14.91 31.30 3.06
N LYS A 13 -15.91 31.84 2.35
CA LYS A 13 -17.32 31.44 2.52
C LYS A 13 -17.55 29.94 2.31
N SER A 14 -16.88 29.34 1.31
CA SER A 14 -16.99 27.92 1.03
C SER A 14 -16.34 27.06 2.13
N LEU A 15 -15.23 27.52 2.68
CA LEU A 15 -14.55 26.87 3.81
C LEU A 15 -15.40 26.94 5.09
N ASP A 16 -16.09 28.06 5.33
CA ASP A 16 -17.02 28.19 6.47
C ASP A 16 -18.17 27.20 6.38
N VAL A 17 -18.74 27.03 5.20
CA VAL A 17 -19.80 26.01 4.95
C VAL A 17 -19.24 24.60 5.18
N PHE A 18 -18.06 24.31 4.65
CA PHE A 18 -17.41 23.01 4.85
C PHE A 18 -17.20 22.71 6.33
N ASN A 19 -16.65 23.67 7.07
CA ASN A 19 -16.40 23.56 8.51
C ASN A 19 -17.71 23.33 9.30
N ALA A 20 -18.79 24.05 8.94
CA ALA A 20 -20.10 23.88 9.59
C ALA A 20 -20.65 22.46 9.37
N VAL A 21 -20.64 22.00 8.12
CA VAL A 21 -21.10 20.63 7.77
C VAL A 21 -20.26 19.58 8.48
N PHE A 22 -18.94 19.76 8.53
CA PHE A 22 -18.03 18.82 9.19
C PHE A 22 -18.29 18.71 10.70
N LYS A 23 -18.53 19.84 11.36
CA LYS A 23 -18.90 19.88 12.79
C LYS A 23 -20.24 19.22 13.06
N GLU A 24 -21.24 19.47 12.23
CA GLU A 24 -22.55 18.82 12.36
C GLU A 24 -22.45 17.31 12.12
N LEU A 25 -21.64 16.88 11.15
CA LEU A 25 -21.36 15.47 10.90
C LEU A 25 -20.75 14.78 12.13
N ASP A 26 -19.74 15.41 12.75
CA ASP A 26 -19.10 14.88 13.95
C ASP A 26 -20.05 14.79 15.16
N MET A 27 -20.98 15.76 15.28
CA MET A 27 -21.94 15.80 16.41
C MET A 27 -23.17 14.91 16.22
N LEU A 28 -23.64 14.74 14.99
CA LEU A 28 -24.95 14.17 14.72
C LEU A 28 -24.91 12.79 14.06
N TYR A 29 -23.73 12.37 13.56
CA TYR A 29 -23.61 11.04 12.94
C TYR A 29 -23.70 9.95 13.99
N VAL A 30 -24.38 8.84 13.65
CA VAL A 30 -24.70 7.75 14.59
C VAL A 30 -23.48 7.00 15.08
N ASP A 31 -22.44 6.90 14.23
CA ASP A 31 -21.17 6.22 14.57
C ASP A 31 -20.05 7.22 14.75
N THR A 32 -19.00 6.80 15.49
CA THR A 32 -17.79 7.60 15.65
C THR A 32 -17.06 7.72 14.31
N ILE A 33 -16.85 8.92 13.84
CA ILE A 33 -16.05 9.21 12.65
C ILE A 33 -14.59 9.50 13.04
N ASP A 34 -13.68 9.15 12.15
CA ASP A 34 -12.28 9.57 12.25
C ASP A 34 -12.12 10.89 11.50
N PRO A 35 -11.94 12.03 12.21
CA PRO A 35 -11.89 13.36 11.58
C PRO A 35 -10.79 13.47 10.53
N LYS A 36 -9.63 12.83 10.78
CA LYS A 36 -8.47 12.86 9.89
C LYS A 36 -8.78 12.18 8.56
N LYS A 37 -9.38 10.99 8.60
CA LYS A 37 -9.78 10.24 7.41
C LYS A 37 -10.84 10.97 6.59
N VAL A 38 -11.84 11.55 7.25
CA VAL A 38 -12.92 12.28 6.55
C VAL A 38 -12.36 13.49 5.81
N VAL A 39 -11.45 14.24 6.43
CA VAL A 39 -10.76 15.38 5.77
C VAL A 39 -9.89 14.88 4.61
N GLU A 40 -9.16 13.80 4.79
CA GLU A 40 -8.35 13.20 3.72
C GLU A 40 -9.19 12.77 2.51
N TYR A 41 -10.34 12.12 2.73
CA TYR A 41 -11.28 11.78 1.67
C TYR A 41 -11.82 13.02 0.95
N GLY A 42 -12.15 14.08 1.71
CA GLY A 42 -12.59 15.36 1.15
C GLY A 42 -11.53 15.99 0.25
N ILE A 43 -10.26 16.02 0.69
CA ILE A 43 -9.13 16.52 -0.11
C ILE A 43 -8.95 15.69 -1.38
N LYS A 44 -8.94 14.36 -1.28
CA LYS A 44 -8.83 13.47 -2.45
C LYS A 44 -9.96 13.68 -3.44
N ALA A 45 -11.20 13.82 -2.96
CA ALA A 45 -12.36 14.11 -3.81
C ALA A 45 -12.27 15.46 -4.53
N MET A 46 -11.75 16.51 -3.87
CA MET A 46 -11.51 17.79 -4.52
C MET A 46 -10.45 17.71 -5.63
N LEU A 47 -9.38 16.98 -5.39
CA LEU A 47 -8.27 16.88 -6.35
C LEU A 47 -8.67 16.09 -7.60
N THR A 48 -9.50 15.06 -7.47
CA THR A 48 -10.05 14.30 -8.62
C THR A 48 -10.86 15.18 -9.58
N GLN A 49 -11.38 16.32 -9.13
CA GLN A 49 -12.09 17.27 -10.00
C GLN A 49 -11.14 18.23 -10.74
N THR A 50 -9.87 18.24 -10.38
CA THR A 50 -8.88 19.16 -10.97
C THR A 50 -8.21 18.52 -12.17
N ASP A 51 -7.55 17.39 -11.96
CA ASP A 51 -6.86 16.60 -12.99
C ASP A 51 -6.54 15.20 -12.44
N PRO A 52 -6.16 14.22 -13.31
CA PRO A 52 -5.86 12.85 -12.87
C PRO A 52 -4.45 12.69 -12.28
N TYR A 53 -3.62 13.73 -12.24
CA TYR A 53 -2.21 13.65 -11.82
C TYR A 53 -1.96 14.30 -10.46
N THR A 54 -2.87 15.16 -9.99
CA THR A 54 -2.74 15.84 -8.71
C THR A 54 -3.18 14.91 -7.58
N GLU A 55 -2.24 14.55 -6.71
CA GLU A 55 -2.48 13.65 -5.59
C GLU A 55 -2.11 14.31 -4.25
N TYR A 56 -2.80 13.92 -3.19
CA TYR A 56 -2.53 14.36 -1.81
C TYR A 56 -1.86 13.24 -1.03
N TYR A 57 -0.70 13.54 -0.48
CA TYR A 57 0.05 12.67 0.43
C TYR A 57 0.14 13.33 1.80
N PRO A 58 -0.47 12.75 2.86
CA PRO A 58 -0.32 13.26 4.23
C PRO A 58 1.15 13.20 4.69
N GLU A 59 1.56 14.06 5.62
CA GLU A 59 2.94 14.10 6.14
C GLU A 59 3.40 12.77 6.75
N GLU A 60 2.46 11.99 7.29
CA GLU A 60 2.71 10.67 7.86
C GLU A 60 2.88 9.56 6.80
N ASP A 61 2.55 9.86 5.54
CA ASP A 61 2.72 8.91 4.45
C ASP A 61 4.15 8.95 3.92
N ASN A 62 4.89 7.86 4.17
CA ASN A 62 6.26 7.71 3.68
C ASN A 62 6.34 7.46 2.16
N THR A 63 5.21 7.35 1.46
CA THR A 63 5.13 7.00 0.03
C THR A 63 5.94 7.96 -0.85
N LEU A 64 5.84 9.28 -0.60
CA LEU A 64 6.64 10.27 -1.33
C LEU A 64 8.14 10.12 -1.09
N LYS A 65 8.53 9.80 0.15
CA LYS A 65 9.94 9.56 0.48
C LYS A 65 10.44 8.30 -0.20
N GLU A 66 9.63 7.25 -0.22
CA GLU A 66 9.92 5.99 -0.89
C GLU A 66 10.01 6.18 -2.40
N MET A 67 9.05 6.88 -3.03
CA MET A 67 9.09 7.21 -4.46
C MET A 67 10.33 8.02 -4.84
N ARG A 68 10.69 9.03 -4.06
CA ARG A 68 11.86 9.88 -4.32
C ARG A 68 13.18 9.16 -4.15
N THR A 69 13.28 8.27 -3.19
CA THR A 69 14.53 7.55 -2.87
C THR A 69 14.64 6.19 -3.54
N GLY A 70 13.53 5.64 -4.03
CA GLY A 70 13.45 4.27 -4.53
C GLY A 70 13.76 3.22 -3.46
N LYS A 71 13.67 3.60 -2.17
CA LYS A 71 14.00 2.74 -1.03
C LYS A 71 12.82 2.70 -0.08
N PHE A 72 12.45 1.51 0.33
CA PHE A 72 11.44 1.29 1.36
C PHE A 72 11.85 0.14 2.28
N GLY A 73 11.35 0.17 3.51
CA GLY A 73 11.57 -0.93 4.45
C GLY A 73 10.55 -2.04 4.26
N GLY A 74 11.01 -3.28 4.16
CA GLY A 74 10.11 -4.42 3.96
C GLY A 74 10.84 -5.74 3.77
N ILE A 75 10.14 -6.72 3.20
CA ILE A 75 10.68 -8.06 2.93
C ILE A 75 11.20 -8.25 1.50
N GLY A 76 10.84 -7.37 0.54
CA GLY A 76 11.27 -7.46 -0.86
C GLY A 76 10.62 -8.61 -1.61
N SER A 77 9.31 -8.55 -1.76
CA SER A 77 8.52 -9.54 -2.50
C SER A 77 7.38 -8.89 -3.25
N VAL A 78 7.11 -9.36 -4.46
CA VAL A 78 5.90 -9.01 -5.21
C VAL A 78 4.76 -9.88 -4.70
N ILE A 79 3.64 -9.25 -4.38
CA ILE A 79 2.44 -9.90 -3.87
C ILE A 79 1.23 -9.59 -4.75
N ARG A 80 0.25 -10.49 -4.78
CA ARG A 80 -1.01 -10.29 -5.51
C ARG A 80 -2.16 -11.04 -4.84
N TYR A 81 -3.37 -10.50 -4.99
CA TYR A 81 -4.57 -11.19 -4.55
C TYR A 81 -4.81 -12.48 -5.36
N TYR A 82 -5.02 -13.58 -4.66
CA TYR A 82 -5.31 -14.91 -5.21
C TYR A 82 -6.78 -15.26 -4.96
N SER A 83 -7.61 -15.06 -5.99
CA SER A 83 -9.07 -15.19 -5.90
C SER A 83 -9.57 -16.54 -5.40
N PRO A 84 -8.99 -17.71 -5.78
CA PRO A 84 -9.48 -19.01 -5.35
C PRO A 84 -9.45 -19.21 -3.83
N ARG A 85 -8.53 -18.57 -3.14
CA ARG A 85 -8.41 -18.64 -1.66
C ARG A 85 -8.84 -17.35 -0.98
N LYS A 86 -9.24 -16.32 -1.72
CA LYS A 86 -9.57 -14.97 -1.21
C LYS A 86 -8.48 -14.38 -0.32
N ARG A 87 -7.22 -14.65 -0.64
CA ARG A 87 -6.03 -14.24 0.12
C ARG A 87 -4.98 -13.64 -0.80
N VAL A 88 -3.98 -13.03 -0.21
CA VAL A 88 -2.81 -12.53 -0.94
C VAL A 88 -1.74 -13.61 -0.98
N ALA A 89 -1.14 -13.80 -2.14
CA ALA A 89 -0.05 -14.73 -2.36
C ALA A 89 1.25 -14.02 -2.75
N ILE A 90 2.36 -14.64 -2.43
CA ILE A 90 3.68 -14.27 -2.94
C ILE A 90 3.73 -14.66 -4.42
N ILE A 91 4.01 -13.70 -5.29
CA ILE A 91 4.21 -13.93 -6.72
C ILE A 91 5.69 -14.16 -7.00
N GLU A 92 6.53 -13.30 -6.42
CA GLU A 92 7.97 -13.36 -6.63
C GLU A 92 8.70 -12.77 -5.42
N PRO A 93 9.42 -13.58 -4.65
CA PRO A 93 10.40 -13.07 -3.69
C PRO A 93 11.60 -12.58 -4.49
N SER A 94 11.86 -11.28 -4.46
CA SER A 94 12.94 -10.67 -5.25
C SER A 94 14.30 -11.13 -4.75
N GLU A 95 15.16 -11.56 -5.67
CA GLU A 95 16.49 -12.08 -5.38
C GLU A 95 17.36 -11.06 -4.61
N GLY A 96 18.13 -11.52 -3.64
CA GLY A 96 18.97 -10.67 -2.78
C GLY A 96 18.18 -9.84 -1.75
N ASN A 97 16.90 -10.13 -1.55
CA ASN A 97 16.07 -9.49 -0.55
C ASN A 97 15.66 -10.46 0.57
N PRO A 98 15.29 -9.97 1.76
CA PRO A 98 15.00 -10.78 2.94
C PRO A 98 13.98 -11.90 2.72
N ALA A 99 12.97 -11.71 1.88
CA ALA A 99 11.96 -12.73 1.57
C ALA A 99 12.57 -13.95 0.87
N ALA A 100 13.43 -13.71 -0.13
CA ALA A 100 14.10 -14.79 -0.87
C ALA A 100 15.12 -15.51 0.02
N GLU A 101 15.90 -14.77 0.81
CA GLU A 101 16.90 -15.31 1.75
C GLU A 101 16.24 -16.17 2.85
N ALA A 102 15.07 -15.79 3.32
CA ALA A 102 14.29 -16.56 4.29
C ALA A 102 13.64 -17.83 3.69
N GLY A 103 13.64 -17.97 2.36
CA GLY A 103 13.09 -19.15 1.67
C GLY A 103 11.61 -19.08 1.35
N LEU A 104 11.00 -17.89 1.33
CA LEU A 104 9.67 -17.69 0.73
C LEU A 104 9.73 -18.03 -0.75
N LYS A 105 8.65 -18.58 -1.29
CA LYS A 105 8.55 -19.00 -2.69
C LYS A 105 7.31 -18.43 -3.37
N ALA A 106 7.36 -18.36 -4.68
CA ALA A 106 6.20 -18.08 -5.49
C ALA A 106 5.08 -19.09 -5.21
N GLY A 107 3.87 -18.62 -5.03
CA GLY A 107 2.70 -19.43 -4.67
C GLY A 107 2.43 -19.55 -3.17
N ASP A 108 3.31 -19.09 -2.27
CA ASP A 108 3.05 -19.06 -0.84
C ASP A 108 1.88 -18.11 -0.55
N ILE A 109 0.83 -18.62 0.11
CA ILE A 109 -0.39 -17.87 0.44
C ILE A 109 -0.25 -17.32 1.85
N ILE A 110 -0.32 -16.01 2.02
CA ILE A 110 -0.13 -15.35 3.31
C ILE A 110 -1.39 -15.54 4.17
N LEU A 111 -1.19 -16.11 5.37
CA LEU A 111 -2.23 -16.32 6.36
C LEU A 111 -2.20 -15.25 7.45
N GLU A 112 -1.06 -15.11 8.11
CA GLU A 112 -0.85 -14.19 9.23
C GLU A 112 0.47 -13.42 9.07
N ILE A 113 0.48 -12.19 9.59
CA ILE A 113 1.69 -11.38 9.74
C ILE A 113 1.74 -10.87 11.18
N ASN A 114 2.81 -11.19 11.91
CA ASN A 114 3.00 -10.84 13.33
C ASN A 114 1.81 -11.25 14.21
N GLY A 115 1.24 -12.44 13.96
CA GLY A 115 0.09 -12.97 14.70
C GLY A 115 -1.27 -12.36 14.30
N LYS A 116 -1.29 -11.46 13.32
CA LYS A 116 -2.51 -10.84 12.81
C LYS A 116 -2.99 -11.56 11.56
N GLU A 117 -4.23 -12.04 11.58
CA GLU A 117 -4.89 -12.67 10.44
C GLU A 117 -5.01 -11.68 9.26
N MET A 118 -4.60 -12.12 8.06
CA MET A 118 -4.62 -11.31 6.85
C MET A 118 -5.89 -11.48 6.01
N LEU A 119 -6.85 -12.28 6.45
CA LEU A 119 -8.16 -12.36 5.81
C LEU A 119 -9.08 -11.23 6.32
N GLN A 120 -9.67 -10.48 5.39
CA GLN A 120 -10.63 -9.40 5.67
C GLN A 120 -11.79 -9.52 4.68
N GLU A 121 -12.94 -9.99 5.13
CA GLU A 121 -14.07 -10.35 4.25
C GLU A 121 -14.70 -9.17 3.48
N ASN A 122 -14.58 -7.94 4.01
CA ASN A 122 -15.22 -6.74 3.47
C ASN A 122 -14.30 -5.88 2.60
N ARG A 123 -13.17 -6.42 2.12
CA ARG A 123 -12.20 -5.67 1.30
C ARG A 123 -12.23 -6.14 -0.15
N THR A 124 -12.08 -5.20 -1.07
CA THR A 124 -11.83 -5.49 -2.48
C THR A 124 -10.44 -6.15 -2.65
N PRO A 125 -10.17 -6.85 -3.77
CA PRO A 125 -8.85 -7.42 -4.07
C PRO A 125 -7.69 -6.43 -3.93
N ASN A 126 -7.87 -5.18 -4.37
CA ASN A 126 -6.84 -4.15 -4.28
C ASN A 126 -6.61 -3.70 -2.83
N GLU A 127 -7.68 -3.44 -2.09
CA GLU A 127 -7.59 -3.07 -0.66
C GLU A 127 -6.97 -4.20 0.18
N MET A 128 -7.26 -5.45 -0.16
CA MET A 128 -6.64 -6.60 0.50
C MET A 128 -5.13 -6.65 0.23
N THR A 129 -4.72 -6.42 -1.02
CA THR A 129 -3.30 -6.39 -1.39
C THR A 129 -2.57 -5.25 -0.69
N SER A 130 -3.15 -4.05 -0.66
CA SER A 130 -2.59 -2.89 0.06
C SER A 130 -2.48 -3.17 1.55
N TYR A 131 -3.52 -3.71 2.18
CA TYR A 131 -3.52 -4.05 3.60
C TYR A 131 -2.41 -5.04 3.98
N VAL A 132 -2.21 -6.08 3.18
CA VAL A 132 -1.12 -7.05 3.40
C VAL A 132 0.24 -6.39 3.16
N SER A 133 0.36 -5.59 2.11
CA SER A 133 1.59 -4.83 1.80
C SER A 133 2.01 -3.94 2.97
N ASP A 134 1.08 -3.19 3.55
CA ASP A 134 1.34 -2.29 4.69
C ASP A 134 1.81 -3.05 5.94
N ASN A 135 1.29 -4.26 6.18
CA ASN A 135 1.74 -5.09 7.29
C ASN A 135 3.11 -5.77 7.02
N LEU A 136 3.48 -6.02 5.76
CA LEU A 136 4.81 -6.53 5.39
C LEU A 136 5.88 -5.44 5.44
N ARG A 137 5.53 -4.20 5.16
CA ARG A 137 6.41 -3.03 5.28
C ARG A 137 6.73 -2.74 6.74
N GLY A 138 7.76 -1.96 6.96
CA GLY A 138 8.19 -1.47 8.27
C GLY A 138 9.66 -1.13 8.30
N ASP A 139 10.14 -0.61 9.41
CA ASP A 139 11.50 -0.14 9.53
C ASP A 139 12.53 -1.26 9.29
N PRO A 140 13.59 -0.99 8.52
CA PRO A 140 14.70 -1.93 8.34
C PRO A 140 15.29 -2.37 9.69
N GLY A 141 15.60 -3.65 9.81
CA GLY A 141 16.08 -4.25 11.05
C GLY A 141 14.99 -4.78 11.98
N THR A 142 13.72 -4.48 11.73
CA THR A 142 12.61 -5.03 12.52
C THR A 142 12.23 -6.45 12.08
N LEU A 143 11.79 -7.27 13.01
CA LEU A 143 11.35 -8.64 12.75
C LEU A 143 9.93 -8.66 12.20
N CYS A 144 9.70 -9.47 11.15
CA CYS A 144 8.41 -9.78 10.59
C CYS A 144 8.21 -11.30 10.61
N VAL A 145 7.21 -11.77 11.34
CA VAL A 145 6.86 -13.19 11.39
C VAL A 145 5.68 -13.43 10.45
N ILE A 146 5.84 -14.31 9.47
CA ILE A 146 4.85 -14.56 8.43
C ILE A 146 4.48 -16.03 8.45
N LYS A 147 3.19 -16.34 8.56
CA LYS A 147 2.67 -17.68 8.33
C LYS A 147 2.05 -17.75 6.94
N VAL A 148 2.40 -18.78 6.22
CA VAL A 148 1.92 -19.04 4.86
C VAL A 148 1.43 -20.47 4.71
N ASP A 149 0.55 -20.68 3.74
CA ASP A 149 0.22 -21.99 3.18
C ASP A 149 0.99 -22.16 1.87
N ARG A 150 1.93 -23.12 1.83
CA ARG A 150 2.70 -23.44 0.63
C ARG A 150 1.98 -24.52 -0.17
N PRO A 151 1.64 -24.27 -1.45
CA PRO A 151 1.06 -25.30 -2.30
C PRO A 151 2.07 -26.43 -2.58
N THR A 152 1.57 -27.66 -2.60
CA THR A 152 2.33 -28.88 -2.97
C THR A 152 1.86 -29.40 -4.34
N SER A 153 2.62 -30.35 -4.90
CA SER A 153 2.27 -31.00 -6.18
C SER A 153 0.90 -31.67 -6.17
N ASP A 154 0.42 -32.09 -5.00
CA ASP A 154 -0.81 -32.85 -4.83
C ASP A 154 -2.04 -31.96 -4.55
N SER A 155 -1.95 -30.68 -4.89
CA SER A 155 -2.98 -29.67 -4.61
C SER A 155 -3.34 -29.51 -3.13
N THR A 156 -2.47 -29.99 -2.24
CA THR A 156 -2.55 -29.78 -0.80
C THR A 156 -1.71 -28.57 -0.40
N TYR A 157 -1.86 -28.11 0.84
CA TYR A 157 -1.12 -26.97 1.37
C TYR A 157 -0.41 -27.36 2.66
N VAL A 158 0.81 -26.90 2.80
CA VAL A 158 1.61 -27.11 4.02
C VAL A 158 1.79 -25.76 4.71
N PRO A 159 1.33 -25.62 5.97
CA PRO A 159 1.55 -24.40 6.73
C PRO A 159 3.03 -24.27 7.09
N MET A 160 3.58 -23.09 6.89
CA MET A 160 4.96 -22.75 7.21
C MET A 160 5.03 -21.40 7.90
N GLU A 161 6.02 -21.23 8.79
CA GLU A 161 6.31 -19.97 9.46
C GLU A 161 7.72 -19.49 9.09
N PHE A 162 7.81 -18.21 8.75
CA PHE A 162 9.06 -17.55 8.40
C PHE A 162 9.29 -16.35 9.32
N LYS A 163 10.51 -16.25 9.85
CA LYS A 163 10.98 -15.09 10.62
C LYS A 163 11.95 -14.30 9.76
N ILE A 164 11.50 -13.12 9.31
CA ILE A 164 12.20 -12.31 8.33
C ILE A 164 12.58 -10.98 8.97
N THR A 165 13.85 -10.64 8.94
CA THR A 165 14.28 -9.29 9.33
C THR A 165 14.07 -8.37 8.14
N ARG A 166 13.25 -7.32 8.29
CA ARG A 166 13.01 -6.34 7.23
C ARG A 166 14.31 -5.66 6.82
N GLY A 167 14.51 -5.52 5.53
CA GLY A 167 15.64 -4.83 4.93
C GLY A 167 15.25 -3.53 4.24
N THR A 168 16.23 -2.73 3.84
CA THR A 168 16.01 -1.63 2.90
C THR A 168 15.94 -2.20 1.50
N ILE A 169 14.73 -2.21 0.95
CA ILE A 169 14.47 -2.69 -0.40
C ILE A 169 14.73 -1.56 -1.38
N ARG A 170 15.46 -1.87 -2.45
CA ARG A 170 15.67 -0.97 -3.58
C ARG A 170 14.92 -1.51 -4.78
N THR A 171 14.06 -0.70 -5.34
CA THR A 171 13.45 -1.04 -6.62
C THR A 171 14.45 -0.73 -7.72
N ASN A 172 14.82 -1.72 -8.52
CA ASN A 172 15.60 -1.48 -9.73
C ASN A 172 14.64 -0.96 -10.82
N PRO A 173 14.77 0.31 -11.24
CA PRO A 173 13.88 0.88 -12.25
C PRO A 173 14.08 0.26 -13.65
N ILE A 174 15.20 -0.43 -13.85
CA ILE A 174 15.51 -1.14 -15.09
C ILE A 174 15.74 -2.61 -14.73
N PRO A 175 14.68 -3.44 -14.66
CA PRO A 175 14.80 -4.84 -14.24
C PRO A 175 15.61 -5.68 -15.21
N TYR A 176 15.54 -5.35 -16.50
CA TYR A 176 16.24 -6.06 -17.56
C TYR A 176 16.85 -5.07 -18.53
N TYR A 177 18.05 -5.33 -18.94
CA TYR A 177 18.73 -4.66 -20.06
C TYR A 177 19.67 -5.64 -20.73
N GLY A 178 19.78 -5.56 -22.04
CA GLY A 178 20.64 -6.46 -22.78
C GLY A 178 20.71 -6.09 -24.27
N MET A 179 21.59 -6.77 -24.97
CA MET A 179 21.69 -6.62 -26.42
C MET A 179 20.85 -7.70 -27.09
N VAL A 180 19.94 -7.28 -27.96
CA VAL A 180 19.13 -8.18 -28.81
C VAL A 180 19.93 -8.62 -30.01
N THR A 181 20.77 -7.70 -30.53
CA THR A 181 21.77 -7.94 -31.59
C THR A 181 23.03 -7.16 -31.24
N ASP A 182 24.09 -7.31 -32.01
CA ASP A 182 25.36 -6.57 -31.82
C ASP A 182 25.22 -5.04 -31.80
N SER A 183 24.10 -4.50 -32.31
CA SER A 183 23.84 -3.07 -32.41
C SER A 183 22.51 -2.59 -31.82
N ILE A 184 21.69 -3.48 -31.33
CA ILE A 184 20.36 -3.16 -30.78
C ILE A 184 20.26 -3.66 -29.34
N GLY A 185 20.11 -2.71 -28.42
CA GLY A 185 19.83 -2.99 -27.01
C GLY A 185 18.35 -2.72 -26.63
N TYR A 186 17.92 -3.27 -25.53
CA TYR A 186 16.62 -3.00 -24.91
C TYR A 186 16.77 -2.77 -23.41
#